data_f31685b5bff6e878c569abd33e281bdf
#
_entry.id   f31685b5bff6e878c569abd33e281bdf
#
_cell.length_a   1.000
_cell.length_b   1.000
_cell.length_c   1.000
_cell.angle_alpha   90.00
_cell.angle_beta   90.00
_cell.angle_gamma   90.00
#
_symmetry.space_group_name_H-M   'P 1'
#
loop_
_entity.id
_entity.type
_entity.pdbx_description
1 polymer ?
#
loop_
_entity_poly.entity_id
_entity_poly.type
_entity_poly.pdbx_seq_one_letter_code
_entity_poly.pdbx_strand_id
1 'polypeptide(L)'
;MRNHLRKRLAVLPVLAAASLVLAACGGDVNEAANEATEEAVAEETAAEEAPEEEAAEEAPEEEVMVADCGDWGVAMHAWVGYTASAQVLSDVARDALGCTVEQLQLAEAGVTYDAMEAGSVDVIIEDWGGGRWQEWVDRGAIQEVGLNGNVGLIGMYVPQWMCEEYPDITDGTKLNDYAELFVTPETGDKGAWYEGPPGYTTIGERIINAYDLNYEIINTGSEAALIEMFTQAAENQEPGLGYFYEPQNFLAQVELCRINFPENDWSDPAEASGLTDYPETPLVKLATAELVESGSPFATLVSNFEWTNADQNAVAAAIEGGATPEEAAADWISANTETVNQWLEGTGASM
;
A
#
# COMPACT_ATOMS: atom_id res chain seq x y z
N MET A 1 -28.04 17.29 -45.90
CA MET A 1 -27.78 16.40 -47.02
C MET A 1 -26.38 15.85 -46.92
N ARG A 2 -26.23 14.64 -46.69
CA ARG A 2 -25.40 13.50 -47.08
C ARG A 2 -25.05 12.61 -45.88
N ASN A 3 -25.76 11.47 -45.87
CA ASN A 3 -25.42 10.22 -45.20
C ASN A 3 -24.08 9.66 -45.72
N HIS A 4 -23.34 8.94 -44.87
CA HIS A 4 -22.63 7.70 -45.21
C HIS A 4 -22.09 7.04 -43.92
N LEU A 5 -22.73 5.99 -43.57
CA LEU A 5 -22.41 4.54 -43.66
C LEU A 5 -21.43 4.04 -42.58
N ARG A 6 -22.09 3.35 -41.65
CA ARG A 6 -21.44 2.42 -40.68
C ARG A 6 -20.90 1.18 -41.43
N LYS A 7 -19.66 0.82 -41.19
CA LYS A 7 -19.16 -0.54 -41.46
C LYS A 7 -18.90 -1.24 -40.12
N ARG A 8 -19.74 -2.24 -39.86
CA ARG A 8 -19.52 -3.25 -38.80
C ARG A 8 -18.59 -4.31 -39.38
N LEU A 9 -17.44 -4.58 -38.72
CA LEU A 9 -16.71 -5.82 -38.91
C LEU A 9 -17.10 -6.79 -37.81
N ALA A 10 -17.63 -7.92 -38.23
CA ALA A 10 -17.88 -9.09 -37.41
C ALA A 10 -16.58 -9.90 -37.36
N VAL A 11 -16.15 -10.29 -36.17
CA VAL A 11 -15.08 -11.29 -35.95
C VAL A 11 -15.73 -12.55 -35.38
N LEU A 12 -15.59 -13.64 -36.12
CA LEU A 12 -16.02 -15.00 -35.78
C LEU A 12 -15.07 -15.61 -34.74
N PRO A 13 -15.58 -16.46 -33.81
CA PRO A 13 -14.73 -17.24 -32.93
C PRO A 13 -14.29 -18.54 -33.62
N VAL A 14 -13.02 -18.86 -33.52
CA VAL A 14 -12.46 -20.16 -33.87
C VAL A 14 -12.51 -21.07 -32.65
N LEU A 15 -13.31 -22.15 -32.77
CA LEU A 15 -13.27 -23.32 -31.89
C LEU A 15 -12.11 -24.21 -32.32
N ALA A 16 -11.27 -24.58 -31.38
CA ALA A 16 -10.37 -25.73 -31.53
C ALA A 16 -10.61 -26.73 -30.39
N ALA A 17 -11.16 -27.87 -30.79
CA ALA A 17 -11.30 -29.06 -29.96
C ALA A 17 -10.09 -29.99 -30.21
N ALA A 18 -9.55 -30.58 -29.15
CA ALA A 18 -8.73 -31.81 -29.21
C ALA A 18 -8.68 -32.41 -27.81
N SER A 19 -9.42 -33.43 -27.54
CA SER A 19 -9.16 -34.90 -27.67
C SER A 19 -8.47 -35.46 -26.44
N LEU A 20 -9.27 -36.28 -25.73
CA LEU A 20 -8.91 -37.21 -24.67
C LEU A 20 -7.92 -38.30 -25.16
N VAL A 21 -7.02 -38.71 -24.26
CA VAL A 21 -6.49 -40.10 -24.27
C VAL A 21 -6.55 -40.59 -22.84
N LEU A 22 -7.38 -41.65 -22.68
CA LEU A 22 -7.37 -42.59 -21.53
C LEU A 22 -6.22 -43.56 -21.69
N ALA A 23 -5.55 -43.89 -20.59
CA ALA A 23 -4.92 -45.17 -20.41
C ALA A 23 -5.08 -45.64 -18.96
N ALA A 24 -5.83 -46.72 -18.81
CA ALA A 24 -6.04 -47.52 -17.61
C ALA A 24 -5.02 -48.64 -17.54
N CYS A 25 -4.69 -49.06 -16.32
CA CYS A 25 -4.32 -50.42 -15.84
C CYS A 25 -3.82 -50.24 -14.39
N GLY A 26 -4.31 -50.86 -13.30
CA GLY A 26 -4.86 -52.18 -13.14
C GLY A 26 -4.01 -52.94 -12.10
N GLY A 27 -4.63 -53.49 -11.05
CA GLY A 27 -4.02 -54.42 -10.10
C GLY A 27 -4.28 -54.05 -8.62
N ASP A 28 -5.24 -54.47 -8.00
CA ASP A 28 -5.80 -55.72 -7.45
C ASP A 28 -5.10 -56.27 -6.17
N VAL A 29 -5.98 -56.43 -5.18
CA VAL A 29 -6.20 -57.34 -4.06
C VAL A 29 -5.17 -57.43 -2.91
N ASN A 30 -5.60 -57.29 -1.66
CA ASN A 30 -6.03 -58.41 -0.85
C ASN A 30 -6.69 -58.02 0.48
N GLU A 31 -7.81 -58.65 0.71
CA GLU A 31 -8.59 -58.95 1.89
C GLU A 31 -7.77 -59.59 3.02
N ALA A 32 -8.13 -59.26 4.25
CA ALA A 32 -8.41 -60.33 5.25
C ALA A 32 -9.10 -59.69 6.48
N ALA A 33 -10.29 -60.17 6.66
CA ALA A 33 -11.13 -60.14 7.83
C ALA A 33 -10.49 -60.86 9.03
N ASN A 34 -10.86 -60.48 10.24
CA ASN A 34 -11.33 -61.47 11.18
C ASN A 34 -12.22 -60.90 12.30
N GLU A 35 -13.25 -61.64 12.54
CA GLU A 35 -14.38 -61.47 13.45
C GLU A 35 -14.05 -61.77 14.91
N ALA A 36 -14.99 -61.28 15.73
CA ALA A 36 -15.66 -61.86 16.90
C ALA A 36 -14.84 -62.02 18.21
N THR A 37 -15.37 -61.76 19.36
CA THR A 37 -16.58 -62.31 19.98
C THR A 37 -16.91 -61.54 21.29
N GLU A 38 -18.20 -61.54 21.59
CA GLU A 38 -18.89 -61.22 22.85
C GLU A 38 -18.30 -61.89 24.11
N GLU A 39 -18.46 -61.21 25.25
CA GLU A 39 -19.26 -61.77 26.36
C GLU A 39 -19.52 -60.74 27.46
N ALA A 40 -20.77 -60.69 27.84
CA ALA A 40 -21.33 -59.93 28.92
C ALA A 40 -21.17 -60.67 30.27
N VAL A 41 -20.89 -59.91 31.34
CA VAL A 41 -21.34 -60.33 32.69
C VAL A 41 -21.80 -59.10 33.44
N ALA A 42 -23.06 -59.13 33.85
CA ALA A 42 -23.67 -58.26 34.82
C ALA A 42 -23.35 -58.71 36.25
N GLU A 43 -23.07 -57.77 37.14
CA GLU A 43 -23.39 -57.96 38.54
C GLU A 43 -23.68 -56.60 39.23
N GLU A 44 -24.79 -56.62 39.89
CA GLU A 44 -25.51 -55.63 40.67
C GLU A 44 -24.78 -55.39 42.00
N THR A 45 -24.73 -54.15 42.52
CA THR A 45 -25.29 -53.73 43.78
C THR A 45 -24.74 -52.39 44.28
N ALA A 46 -25.67 -51.71 44.94
CA ALA A 46 -25.61 -50.78 46.04
C ALA A 46 -25.55 -49.28 45.73
N ALA A 47 -26.67 -48.65 46.01
CA ALA A 47 -26.89 -47.24 46.16
C ALA A 47 -26.08 -46.66 47.31
N GLU A 48 -25.43 -45.52 47.08
CA GLU A 48 -25.03 -44.60 48.15
C GLU A 48 -25.37 -43.19 47.67
N GLU A 49 -26.21 -42.54 48.53
CA GLU A 49 -26.68 -41.18 48.33
C GLU A 49 -25.50 -40.21 48.30
N ALA A 50 -25.36 -39.41 47.22
CA ALA A 50 -24.52 -38.26 47.17
C ALA A 50 -25.37 -36.98 47.24
N PRO A 51 -24.87 -35.91 47.85
CA PRO A 51 -25.66 -34.71 48.13
C PRO A 51 -25.93 -33.90 46.84
N GLU A 52 -27.09 -33.26 46.80
CA GLU A 52 -27.51 -32.30 45.81
C GLU A 52 -26.44 -31.20 45.63
N GLU A 53 -25.79 -31.21 44.50
CA GLU A 53 -24.97 -30.11 44.01
C GLU A 53 -25.93 -29.10 43.41
N GLU A 54 -26.03 -27.93 44.05
CA GLU A 54 -26.73 -26.75 43.52
C GLU A 54 -26.21 -26.47 42.13
N ALA A 55 -27.07 -26.60 41.13
CA ALA A 55 -26.80 -26.14 39.77
C ALA A 55 -26.55 -24.63 39.82
N ALA A 56 -25.29 -24.22 39.62
CA ALA A 56 -24.97 -22.86 39.32
C ALA A 56 -25.68 -22.52 38.00
N GLU A 57 -26.63 -21.61 38.08
CA GLU A 57 -27.28 -20.99 36.94
C GLU A 57 -26.17 -20.27 36.15
N GLU A 58 -25.71 -20.86 35.05
CA GLU A 58 -24.85 -20.17 34.09
C GLU A 58 -25.62 -18.94 33.63
N ALA A 59 -25.08 -17.75 33.95
CA ALA A 59 -25.53 -16.52 33.37
C ALA A 59 -25.46 -16.65 31.83
N PRO A 60 -26.49 -16.19 31.10
CA PRO A 60 -26.41 -16.20 29.65
C PRO A 60 -25.15 -15.42 29.22
N GLU A 61 -24.28 -16.05 28.49
CA GLU A 61 -23.25 -15.37 27.74
C GLU A 61 -23.98 -14.34 26.86
N GLU A 62 -23.80 -13.06 27.16
CA GLU A 62 -24.23 -12.01 26.25
C GLU A 62 -23.47 -12.27 24.95
N GLU A 63 -24.17 -12.80 23.93
CA GLU A 63 -23.68 -12.75 22.58
C GLU A 63 -23.44 -11.28 22.25
N VAL A 64 -22.18 -10.86 22.28
CA VAL A 64 -21.77 -9.56 21.76
C VAL A 64 -22.15 -9.58 20.29
N MET A 65 -23.27 -8.94 19.95
CA MET A 65 -23.67 -8.73 18.58
C MET A 65 -22.56 -7.86 17.97
N VAL A 66 -21.63 -8.49 17.26
CA VAL A 66 -20.68 -7.76 16.42
C VAL A 66 -21.53 -6.98 15.41
N ALA A 67 -21.42 -5.66 15.46
CA ALA A 67 -22.15 -4.80 14.52
C ALA A 67 -21.77 -5.24 13.10
N ASP A 68 -22.77 -5.25 12.19
CA ASP A 68 -22.52 -5.52 10.77
C ASP A 68 -21.42 -4.57 10.29
N CYS A 69 -20.32 -5.11 9.81
CA CYS A 69 -19.18 -4.31 9.41
C CYS A 69 -19.44 -3.51 8.12
N GLY A 70 -20.32 -4.01 7.23
CA GLY A 70 -20.68 -3.36 5.97
C GLY A 70 -19.73 -3.65 4.81
N ASP A 71 -20.01 -2.96 3.69
CA ASP A 71 -19.28 -3.05 2.42
C ASP A 71 -18.53 -1.73 2.20
N TRP A 72 -17.18 -1.78 2.05
CA TRP A 72 -16.34 -0.58 2.00
C TRP A 72 -15.32 -0.64 0.87
N GLY A 73 -15.02 0.52 0.28
CA GLY A 73 -14.01 0.70 -0.75
C GLY A 73 -12.69 1.25 -0.18
N VAL A 74 -11.57 0.61 -0.49
CA VAL A 74 -10.22 1.10 -0.18
C VAL A 74 -9.52 1.48 -1.48
N ALA A 75 -9.00 2.72 -1.56
CA ALA A 75 -8.19 3.13 -2.68
C ALA A 75 -6.91 2.31 -2.75
N MET A 76 -6.45 2.03 -3.98
CA MET A 76 -5.15 1.43 -4.27
C MET A 76 -4.37 2.37 -5.18
N HIS A 77 -3.17 2.75 -4.77
CA HIS A 77 -2.27 3.56 -5.58
C HIS A 77 -1.09 2.73 -6.09
N ALA A 78 -0.37 3.25 -7.10
CA ALA A 78 0.51 2.46 -7.94
C ALA A 78 1.94 2.29 -7.38
N TRP A 79 2.18 2.46 -6.08
CA TRP A 79 3.48 2.15 -5.47
C TRP A 79 3.37 1.05 -4.41
N VAL A 80 4.46 0.32 -4.25
CA VAL A 80 4.46 -0.91 -3.44
C VAL A 80 4.15 -0.64 -1.96
N GLY A 81 4.62 0.47 -1.39
CA GLY A 81 4.35 0.85 0.00
C GLY A 81 2.85 1.06 0.26
N TYR A 82 2.15 1.73 -0.66
CA TYR A 82 0.71 1.87 -0.55
C TYR A 82 -0.02 0.53 -0.66
N THR A 83 0.42 -0.32 -1.59
CA THR A 83 -0.13 -1.68 -1.72
C THR A 83 0.00 -2.44 -0.40
N ALA A 84 1.16 -2.32 0.27
CA ALA A 84 1.38 -2.92 1.59
C ALA A 84 0.38 -2.41 2.64
N SER A 85 0.24 -1.08 2.77
CA SER A 85 -0.68 -0.44 3.74
C SER A 85 -2.13 -0.84 3.50
N ALA A 86 -2.58 -0.73 2.26
CA ALA A 86 -3.98 -1.00 1.89
C ALA A 86 -4.32 -2.48 1.98
N GLN A 87 -3.38 -3.38 1.67
CA GLN A 87 -3.61 -4.82 1.79
C GLN A 87 -3.73 -5.24 3.25
N VAL A 88 -2.79 -4.80 4.12
CA VAL A 88 -2.84 -5.12 5.55
C VAL A 88 -4.13 -4.61 6.19
N LEU A 89 -4.53 -3.35 5.92
CA LEU A 89 -5.81 -2.82 6.41
C LEU A 89 -7.00 -3.67 5.94
N SER A 90 -7.03 -4.01 4.65
CA SER A 90 -8.14 -4.75 4.05
C SER A 90 -8.26 -6.17 4.60
N ASP A 91 -7.13 -6.85 4.82
CA ASP A 91 -7.13 -8.23 5.35
C ASP A 91 -7.53 -8.25 6.81
N VAL A 92 -7.04 -7.32 7.65
CA VAL A 92 -7.52 -7.17 9.03
C VAL A 92 -9.04 -6.90 9.07
N ALA A 93 -9.55 -6.05 8.18
CA ALA A 93 -10.99 -5.76 8.12
C ALA A 93 -11.81 -6.98 7.71
N ARG A 94 -11.33 -7.77 6.75
CA ARG A 94 -12.01 -9.00 6.28
C ARG A 94 -11.97 -10.10 7.34
N ASP A 95 -10.78 -10.36 7.89
CA ASP A 95 -10.53 -11.54 8.71
C ASP A 95 -10.99 -11.35 10.16
N ALA A 96 -10.76 -10.17 10.76
CA ALA A 96 -11.12 -9.90 12.15
C ALA A 96 -12.52 -9.32 12.31
N LEU A 97 -12.99 -8.49 11.36
CA LEU A 97 -14.26 -7.78 11.48
C LEU A 97 -15.38 -8.36 10.59
N GLY A 98 -15.03 -9.22 9.61
CA GLY A 98 -16.00 -9.76 8.67
C GLY A 98 -16.55 -8.73 7.67
N CYS A 99 -15.81 -7.63 7.42
CA CYS A 99 -16.20 -6.63 6.43
C CYS A 99 -16.07 -7.16 5.01
N THR A 100 -16.92 -6.68 4.10
CA THR A 100 -16.64 -6.76 2.67
C THR A 100 -15.76 -5.56 2.30
N VAL A 101 -14.57 -5.79 1.79
CA VAL A 101 -13.66 -4.72 1.35
C VAL A 101 -13.33 -4.89 -0.12
N GLU A 102 -13.66 -3.89 -0.93
CA GLU A 102 -13.25 -3.80 -2.33
C GLU A 102 -12.05 -2.86 -2.45
N GLN A 103 -11.02 -3.29 -3.17
CA GLN A 103 -9.83 -2.48 -3.46
C GLN A 103 -9.94 -1.93 -4.88
N LEU A 104 -9.89 -0.60 -5.04
CA LEU A 104 -10.01 0.07 -6.32
C LEU A 104 -8.69 0.74 -6.71
N GLN A 105 -8.11 0.31 -7.84
CA GLN A 105 -6.92 0.96 -8.40
C GLN A 105 -7.28 2.32 -8.97
N LEU A 106 -6.72 3.38 -8.41
CA LEU A 106 -6.98 4.77 -8.80
C LEU A 106 -5.66 5.54 -8.95
N ALA A 107 -5.70 6.61 -9.74
CA ALA A 107 -4.61 7.59 -9.74
C ALA A 107 -4.74 8.45 -8.48
N GLU A 108 -3.59 8.91 -7.97
CA GLU A 108 -3.53 9.75 -6.78
C GLU A 108 -4.28 11.07 -6.87
N ALA A 109 -4.37 11.74 -5.72
CA ALA A 109 -4.89 13.09 -5.55
C ALA A 109 -6.32 13.26 -6.08
N GLY A 110 -6.60 14.28 -6.87
CA GLY A 110 -7.94 14.70 -7.27
C GLY A 110 -8.82 13.57 -7.81
N VAL A 111 -8.26 12.60 -8.55
CA VAL A 111 -9.04 11.46 -9.08
C VAL A 111 -9.59 10.60 -7.95
N THR A 112 -8.79 10.32 -6.94
CA THR A 112 -9.24 9.52 -5.80
C THR A 112 -10.18 10.33 -4.89
N TYR A 113 -9.92 11.62 -4.67
CA TYR A 113 -10.83 12.46 -3.89
C TYR A 113 -12.20 12.61 -4.55
N ASP A 114 -12.25 12.74 -5.89
CA ASP A 114 -13.50 12.73 -6.65
C ASP A 114 -14.23 11.38 -6.54
N ALA A 115 -13.49 10.27 -6.53
CA ALA A 115 -14.07 8.94 -6.34
C ALA A 115 -14.64 8.75 -4.92
N MET A 116 -14.00 9.33 -3.90
CA MET A 116 -14.53 9.36 -2.54
C MET A 116 -15.81 10.20 -2.45
N GLU A 117 -15.83 11.41 -3.04
CA GLU A 117 -17.05 12.24 -3.10
C GLU A 117 -18.19 11.55 -3.84
N ALA A 118 -17.87 10.72 -4.84
CA ALA A 118 -18.87 9.95 -5.60
C ALA A 118 -19.31 8.65 -4.88
N GLY A 119 -18.73 8.30 -3.71
CA GLY A 119 -19.03 7.09 -2.97
C GLY A 119 -18.53 5.81 -3.65
N SER A 120 -17.50 5.90 -4.47
CA SER A 120 -16.88 4.74 -5.14
C SER A 120 -15.75 4.12 -4.32
N VAL A 121 -15.17 4.86 -3.39
CA VAL A 121 -14.13 4.44 -2.47
C VAL A 121 -14.27 5.24 -1.18
N ASP A 122 -13.96 4.63 -0.04
CA ASP A 122 -14.23 5.19 1.27
C ASP A 122 -12.97 5.59 2.03
N VAL A 123 -11.82 4.98 1.71
CA VAL A 123 -10.58 5.15 2.46
C VAL A 123 -9.39 5.39 1.55
N ILE A 124 -8.59 6.39 1.89
CA ILE A 124 -7.18 6.54 1.53
C ILE A 124 -6.37 6.31 2.80
N ILE A 125 -5.59 5.21 2.85
CA ILE A 125 -4.84 4.85 4.06
C ILE A 125 -3.51 5.59 4.19
N GLU A 126 -3.05 6.21 3.11
CA GLU A 126 -1.78 6.91 3.04
C GLU A 126 -1.87 8.07 2.05
N ASP A 127 -2.00 9.29 2.55
CA ASP A 127 -1.91 10.51 1.73
C ASP A 127 -0.67 11.32 2.11
N TRP A 128 0.04 11.78 1.08
CA TRP A 128 1.34 12.45 1.18
C TRP A 128 1.25 13.96 1.44
N GLY A 129 0.13 14.41 1.95
CA GLY A 129 0.01 15.74 2.53
C GLY A 129 -0.19 16.87 1.53
N GLY A 130 0.25 18.06 1.95
CA GLY A 130 0.09 19.29 1.19
C GLY A 130 -1.33 19.86 1.20
N GLY A 131 -2.27 19.27 1.97
CA GLY A 131 -3.66 19.76 2.05
C GLY A 131 -4.42 19.67 0.73
N ARG A 132 -3.98 18.80 -0.20
CA ARG A 132 -4.58 18.65 -1.54
C ARG A 132 -6.05 18.25 -1.50
N TRP A 133 -6.48 17.60 -0.41
CA TRP A 133 -7.87 17.17 -0.15
C TRP A 133 -8.76 18.27 0.47
N GLN A 134 -8.22 19.44 0.83
CA GLN A 134 -8.95 20.45 1.61
C GLN A 134 -10.26 20.88 0.94
N GLU A 135 -10.30 20.97 -0.39
CA GLU A 135 -11.51 21.32 -1.13
C GLU A 135 -12.65 20.32 -0.88
N TRP A 136 -12.35 19.01 -0.79
CA TRP A 136 -13.34 17.96 -0.54
C TRP A 136 -13.73 17.89 0.95
N VAL A 137 -12.81 18.24 1.85
CA VAL A 137 -13.14 18.44 3.28
C VAL A 137 -14.10 19.62 3.46
N ASP A 138 -13.84 20.74 2.80
CA ASP A 138 -14.69 21.92 2.86
C ASP A 138 -16.09 21.66 2.30
N ARG A 139 -16.23 20.71 1.38
CA ARG A 139 -17.51 20.22 0.85
C ARG A 139 -18.19 19.19 1.74
N GLY A 140 -17.51 18.71 2.77
CA GLY A 140 -18.02 17.68 3.67
C GLY A 140 -18.01 16.26 3.10
N ALA A 141 -17.28 16.00 2.01
CA ALA A 141 -17.18 14.69 1.40
C ALA A 141 -16.13 13.80 2.07
N ILE A 142 -15.03 14.39 2.52
CA ILE A 142 -13.87 13.70 3.09
C ILE A 142 -13.57 14.27 4.48
N GLN A 143 -13.02 13.43 5.35
CA GLN A 143 -12.47 13.80 6.65
C GLN A 143 -11.06 13.21 6.79
N GLU A 144 -10.15 13.99 7.37
CA GLU A 144 -8.88 13.47 7.87
C GLU A 144 -9.13 12.73 9.17
N VAL A 145 -8.75 11.45 9.22
CA VAL A 145 -9.02 10.55 10.35
C VAL A 145 -7.74 10.16 11.12
N GLY A 146 -6.73 10.99 11.01
CA GLY A 146 -5.48 10.88 11.76
C GLY A 146 -4.28 10.45 10.90
N LEU A 147 -3.14 10.30 11.58
CA LEU A 147 -1.90 9.83 10.96
C LEU A 147 -1.94 8.32 10.78
N ASN A 148 -1.22 7.81 9.75
CA ASN A 148 -1.04 6.37 9.61
C ASN A 148 0.24 5.85 10.29
N GLY A 149 1.02 6.75 10.93
CA GLY A 149 2.24 6.45 11.66
C GLY A 149 3.52 6.57 10.82
N ASN A 150 3.41 6.57 9.50
CA ASN A 150 4.57 6.79 8.64
C ASN A 150 4.95 8.26 8.54
N VAL A 151 6.24 8.49 8.37
CA VAL A 151 6.80 9.80 8.03
C VAL A 151 7.41 9.72 6.64
N GLY A 152 6.85 10.47 5.71
CA GLY A 152 7.34 10.60 4.35
C GLY A 152 8.53 11.56 4.27
N LEU A 153 9.58 11.16 3.56
CA LEU A 153 10.72 11.99 3.23
C LEU A 153 11.01 11.87 1.74
N ILE A 154 10.70 12.92 1.00
CA ILE A 154 11.01 13.00 -0.43
C ILE A 154 12.35 13.70 -0.61
N GLY A 155 13.09 13.37 -1.66
CA GLY A 155 14.33 14.05 -2.01
C GLY A 155 14.78 13.78 -3.43
N MET A 156 15.86 14.48 -3.80
CA MET A 156 16.62 14.17 -5.01
C MET A 156 17.85 13.35 -4.62
N TYR A 157 18.16 12.36 -5.41
CA TYR A 157 19.23 11.41 -5.14
C TYR A 157 20.12 11.23 -6.37
N VAL A 158 21.35 10.85 -6.10
CA VAL A 158 22.32 10.35 -7.11
C VAL A 158 22.92 9.02 -6.61
N PRO A 159 23.47 8.17 -7.47
CA PRO A 159 24.23 7.00 -7.01
C PRO A 159 25.34 7.39 -6.03
N GLN A 160 25.57 6.60 -5.01
CA GLN A 160 26.55 6.86 -3.91
C GLN A 160 27.95 7.19 -4.45
N TRP A 161 28.40 6.51 -5.52
CA TRP A 161 29.71 6.74 -6.13
C TRP A 161 29.91 8.20 -6.60
N MET A 162 28.83 8.90 -6.98
CA MET A 162 28.91 10.31 -7.39
C MET A 162 29.23 11.23 -6.22
N CYS A 163 28.70 10.95 -5.04
CA CYS A 163 29.05 11.73 -3.84
C CYS A 163 30.47 11.48 -3.36
N GLU A 164 31.00 10.29 -3.62
CA GLU A 164 32.40 9.98 -3.32
C GLU A 164 33.36 10.68 -4.27
N GLU A 165 33.02 10.77 -5.57
CA GLU A 165 33.82 11.44 -6.58
C GLU A 165 33.65 12.96 -6.56
N TYR A 166 32.44 13.43 -6.31
CA TYR A 166 32.06 14.85 -6.31
C TYR A 166 31.40 15.25 -4.96
N PRO A 167 32.17 15.41 -3.87
CA PRO A 167 31.57 15.63 -2.53
C PRO A 167 30.63 16.85 -2.42
N ASP A 168 30.86 17.86 -3.25
CA ASP A 168 30.03 19.09 -3.27
C ASP A 168 28.69 18.88 -4.03
N ILE A 169 28.49 17.75 -4.72
CA ILE A 169 27.25 17.47 -5.45
C ILE A 169 26.05 17.34 -4.52
N THR A 170 26.30 17.01 -3.25
CA THR A 170 25.28 16.93 -2.21
C THR A 170 24.64 18.28 -1.85
N ASP A 171 25.24 19.38 -2.26
CA ASP A 171 24.68 20.73 -2.11
C ASP A 171 23.88 21.09 -3.36
N GLY A 172 22.54 20.97 -3.27
CA GLY A 172 21.61 21.20 -4.37
C GLY A 172 21.74 22.59 -5.01
N THR A 173 22.22 23.59 -4.24
CA THR A 173 22.44 24.95 -4.76
C THR A 173 23.61 25.02 -5.74
N LYS A 174 24.46 23.99 -5.82
CA LYS A 174 25.60 23.88 -6.72
C LYS A 174 25.34 22.96 -7.93
N LEU A 175 24.16 22.42 -8.10
CA LEU A 175 23.86 21.44 -9.14
C LEU A 175 24.19 21.95 -10.55
N ASN A 176 24.16 23.26 -10.81
CA ASN A 176 24.58 23.81 -12.09
C ASN A 176 26.04 23.51 -12.47
N ASP A 177 26.92 23.34 -11.49
CA ASP A 177 28.33 23.01 -11.71
C ASP A 177 28.48 21.57 -12.28
N TYR A 178 27.44 20.75 -12.15
CA TYR A 178 27.40 19.35 -12.53
C TYR A 178 26.39 19.03 -13.66
N ALA A 179 25.66 20.03 -14.16
CA ALA A 179 24.59 19.80 -15.15
C ALA A 179 25.05 19.03 -16.38
N GLU A 180 26.29 19.26 -16.85
CA GLU A 180 26.86 18.58 -18.00
C GLU A 180 27.03 17.05 -17.79
N LEU A 181 27.16 16.56 -16.54
CA LEU A 181 27.26 15.13 -16.25
C LEU A 181 25.95 14.39 -16.52
N PHE A 182 24.82 15.08 -16.39
CA PHE A 182 23.47 14.52 -16.49
C PHE A 182 22.82 14.74 -17.87
N VAL A 183 23.57 15.27 -18.84
CA VAL A 183 23.05 15.48 -20.19
C VAL A 183 22.72 14.16 -20.86
N THR A 184 21.54 14.07 -21.47
CA THR A 184 21.09 12.90 -22.22
C THR A 184 20.70 13.31 -23.66
N PRO A 185 20.56 12.36 -24.59
CA PRO A 185 20.05 12.67 -25.95
C PRO A 185 18.65 13.31 -25.93
N GLU A 186 17.86 13.09 -24.88
CA GLU A 186 16.51 13.62 -24.74
C GLU A 186 16.52 15.08 -24.29
N THR A 187 17.44 15.45 -23.39
CA THR A 187 17.52 16.78 -22.79
C THR A 187 18.39 17.78 -23.53
N GLY A 188 19.13 17.33 -24.55
CA GLY A 188 19.95 18.20 -25.41
C GLY A 188 21.17 18.75 -24.70
N ASP A 189 21.15 19.99 -24.23
CA ASP A 189 22.22 20.66 -23.50
C ASP A 189 21.91 20.90 -22.02
N LYS A 190 20.82 20.30 -21.53
CA LYS A 190 20.41 20.37 -20.12
C LYS A 190 20.67 19.04 -19.42
N GLY A 191 20.92 19.10 -18.12
CA GLY A 191 20.94 17.90 -17.29
C GLY A 191 19.56 17.26 -17.19
N ALA A 192 19.48 15.95 -17.17
CA ALA A 192 18.23 15.23 -16.90
C ALA A 192 17.90 15.27 -15.40
N TRP A 193 16.67 15.67 -15.09
CA TRP A 193 16.08 15.64 -13.75
C TRP A 193 14.92 14.66 -13.77
N TYR A 194 15.16 13.44 -13.31
CA TYR A 194 14.15 12.39 -13.34
C TYR A 194 13.16 12.56 -12.18
N GLU A 195 11.87 12.58 -12.48
CA GLU A 195 10.78 12.59 -11.53
C GLU A 195 9.91 11.34 -11.63
N GLY A 196 9.10 11.12 -10.61
CA GLY A 196 8.12 10.05 -10.57
C GLY A 196 7.01 10.19 -11.62
N PRO A 197 6.09 9.22 -11.65
CA PRO A 197 4.94 9.29 -12.54
C PRO A 197 4.06 10.51 -12.23
N PRO A 198 3.25 10.96 -13.20
CA PRO A 198 2.28 12.02 -12.97
C PRO A 198 1.34 11.66 -11.80
N GLY A 199 1.18 12.59 -10.88
CA GLY A 199 0.39 12.40 -9.64
C GLY A 199 1.24 12.32 -8.38
N TYR A 200 2.53 11.98 -8.48
CA TYR A 200 3.43 12.05 -7.34
C TYR A 200 3.61 13.49 -6.85
N THR A 201 3.81 13.65 -5.55
CA THR A 201 4.12 14.94 -4.95
C THR A 201 5.54 15.35 -5.31
N THR A 202 5.70 16.27 -6.26
CA THR A 202 7.00 16.76 -6.72
C THR A 202 7.09 18.29 -6.68
N ILE A 203 8.30 18.81 -6.41
CA ILE A 203 8.62 20.24 -6.41
C ILE A 203 9.78 20.59 -7.35
N GLY A 204 10.24 19.65 -8.19
CA GLY A 204 11.42 19.84 -9.03
C GLY A 204 11.33 21.03 -9.96
N GLU A 205 10.19 21.29 -10.60
CA GLU A 205 10.02 22.47 -11.44
C GLU A 205 10.23 23.78 -10.66
N ARG A 206 9.76 23.84 -9.42
CA ARG A 206 9.93 25.01 -8.54
C ARG A 206 11.38 25.20 -8.13
N ILE A 207 12.08 24.10 -7.76
CA ILE A 207 13.50 24.12 -7.42
C ILE A 207 14.33 24.56 -8.63
N ILE A 208 14.13 23.96 -9.78
CA ILE A 208 14.84 24.31 -11.03
C ILE A 208 14.69 25.80 -11.32
N ASN A 209 13.47 26.33 -11.24
CA ASN A 209 13.20 27.75 -11.48
C ASN A 209 13.80 28.65 -10.40
N ALA A 210 13.72 28.28 -9.12
CA ALA A 210 14.19 29.10 -8.00
C ALA A 210 15.72 29.27 -7.99
N TYR A 211 16.45 28.25 -8.39
CA TYR A 211 17.92 28.24 -8.44
C TYR A 211 18.50 28.44 -9.85
N ASP A 212 17.65 28.69 -10.86
CA ASP A 212 18.03 28.84 -12.27
C ASP A 212 18.91 27.66 -12.73
N LEU A 213 18.47 26.43 -12.40
CA LEU A 213 19.20 25.20 -12.72
C LEU A 213 19.08 24.87 -14.22
N ASN A 214 20.19 24.50 -14.85
CA ASN A 214 20.21 24.06 -16.26
C ASN A 214 19.81 22.59 -16.38
N TYR A 215 18.59 22.27 -15.96
CA TYR A 215 18.02 20.93 -15.97
C TYR A 215 16.68 20.90 -16.69
N GLU A 216 16.30 19.71 -17.17
CA GLU A 216 14.99 19.43 -17.76
C GLU A 216 14.37 18.23 -17.07
N ILE A 217 13.09 18.36 -16.69
CA ILE A 217 12.36 17.28 -16.01
C ILE A 217 11.99 16.19 -17.03
N ILE A 218 12.30 14.95 -16.65
CA ILE A 218 11.87 13.73 -17.32
C ILE A 218 10.99 12.93 -16.38
N ASN A 219 9.69 12.82 -16.69
CA ASN A 219 8.79 11.97 -15.93
C ASN A 219 8.97 10.51 -16.36
N THR A 220 9.29 9.64 -15.42
CA THR A 220 9.59 8.22 -15.71
C THR A 220 8.36 7.37 -16.03
N GLY A 221 7.17 7.85 -15.72
CA GLY A 221 5.91 7.16 -16.01
C GLY A 221 5.52 6.07 -15.01
N SER A 222 6.45 5.52 -14.22
CA SER A 222 6.18 4.56 -13.14
C SER A 222 7.30 4.56 -12.10
N GLU A 223 6.99 4.10 -10.88
CA GLU A 223 7.99 3.86 -9.83
C GLU A 223 9.05 2.85 -10.29
N ALA A 224 8.64 1.76 -10.95
CA ALA A 224 9.56 0.75 -11.45
C ALA A 224 10.59 1.33 -12.44
N ALA A 225 10.22 2.35 -13.22
CA ALA A 225 11.16 3.01 -14.14
C ALA A 225 12.17 3.89 -13.39
N LEU A 226 11.80 4.52 -12.26
CA LEU A 226 12.74 5.21 -11.38
C LEU A 226 13.74 4.23 -10.75
N ILE A 227 13.24 3.12 -10.22
CA ILE A 227 14.05 2.04 -9.62
C ILE A 227 15.05 1.52 -10.65
N GLU A 228 14.60 1.23 -11.87
CA GLU A 228 15.46 0.75 -12.95
C GLU A 228 16.54 1.79 -13.32
N MET A 229 16.18 3.06 -13.42
CA MET A 229 17.13 4.14 -13.71
C MET A 229 18.24 4.19 -12.66
N PHE A 230 17.90 4.19 -11.38
CA PHE A 230 18.89 4.23 -10.30
C PHE A 230 19.72 2.94 -10.22
N THR A 231 19.10 1.79 -10.42
CA THR A 231 19.80 0.50 -10.45
C THR A 231 20.87 0.48 -11.54
N GLN A 232 20.50 0.87 -12.76
CA GLN A 232 21.44 0.94 -13.88
C GLN A 232 22.53 1.99 -13.64
N ALA A 233 22.18 3.17 -13.12
CA ALA A 233 23.14 4.23 -12.84
C ALA A 233 24.16 3.81 -11.76
N ALA A 234 23.71 3.07 -10.73
CA ALA A 234 24.60 2.55 -9.69
C ALA A 234 25.50 1.41 -10.21
N GLU A 235 24.93 0.42 -10.89
CA GLU A 235 25.65 -0.76 -11.38
C GLU A 235 26.69 -0.42 -12.46
N ASN A 236 26.34 0.48 -13.39
CA ASN A 236 27.21 0.85 -14.50
C ASN A 236 28.12 2.03 -14.19
N GLN A 237 28.02 2.64 -13.02
CA GLN A 237 28.67 3.90 -12.66
C GLN A 237 28.37 5.02 -13.70
N GLU A 238 27.10 5.14 -14.06
CA GLU A 238 26.58 6.19 -14.94
C GLU A 238 25.95 7.30 -14.10
N PRO A 239 26.06 8.58 -14.50
CA PRO A 239 25.37 9.66 -13.80
C PRO A 239 23.85 9.52 -13.86
N GLY A 240 23.18 9.68 -12.74
CA GLY A 240 21.74 9.69 -12.64
C GLY A 240 21.31 10.62 -11.50
N LEU A 241 20.41 11.55 -11.77
CA LEU A 241 19.80 12.44 -10.78
C LEU A 241 18.29 12.26 -10.80
N GLY A 242 17.73 11.83 -9.72
CA GLY A 242 16.29 11.55 -9.70
C GLY A 242 15.63 11.74 -8.34
N TYR A 243 14.33 11.89 -8.40
CA TYR A 243 13.41 11.87 -7.29
C TYR A 243 13.37 10.49 -6.65
N PHE A 244 13.35 10.43 -5.34
CA PHE A 244 12.97 9.22 -4.60
C PHE A 244 12.40 9.59 -3.22
N TYR A 245 11.97 8.59 -2.43
CA TYR A 245 11.26 8.86 -1.19
C TYR A 245 11.36 7.70 -0.19
N GLU A 246 11.09 8.01 1.07
CA GLU A 246 10.84 7.07 2.17
C GLU A 246 9.43 7.26 2.72
N PRO A 247 8.73 6.19 3.18
CA PRO A 247 9.19 4.80 3.25
C PRO A 247 9.17 4.12 1.87
N GLN A 248 10.28 3.50 1.52
CA GLN A 248 10.44 2.65 0.35
C GLN A 248 11.69 1.77 0.50
N ASN A 249 11.49 0.46 0.35
CA ASN A 249 12.53 -0.53 0.62
C ASN A 249 13.74 -0.46 -0.35
N PHE A 250 13.55 0.09 -1.54
CA PHE A 250 14.60 0.21 -2.57
C PHE A 250 15.87 0.94 -2.06
N LEU A 251 15.72 1.97 -1.22
CA LEU A 251 16.85 2.70 -0.63
C LEU A 251 17.73 1.84 0.28
N ALA A 252 17.23 0.69 0.74
CA ALA A 252 18.03 -0.30 1.46
C ALA A 252 18.77 -1.28 0.53
N GLN A 253 18.40 -1.33 -0.75
CA GLN A 253 18.95 -2.27 -1.74
C GLN A 253 20.01 -1.62 -2.62
N VAL A 254 19.88 -0.33 -2.93
CA VAL A 254 20.79 0.44 -3.78
C VAL A 254 21.33 1.64 -3.02
N GLU A 255 22.62 1.75 -2.94
CA GLU A 255 23.29 2.86 -2.24
C GLU A 255 23.14 4.15 -3.05
N LEU A 256 22.26 5.02 -2.57
CA LEU A 256 22.02 6.36 -3.10
C LEU A 256 22.46 7.43 -2.10
N CYS A 257 22.83 8.57 -2.62
CA CYS A 257 23.24 9.74 -1.86
C CYS A 257 22.24 10.88 -2.11
N ARG A 258 21.73 11.46 -1.05
CA ARG A 258 20.75 12.54 -1.13
C ARG A 258 21.40 13.87 -1.49
N ILE A 259 20.79 14.61 -2.38
CA ILE A 259 21.06 16.01 -2.68
C ILE A 259 20.24 16.85 -1.71
N ASN A 260 20.85 17.80 -1.02
CA ASN A 260 20.20 18.60 0.00
C ASN A 260 20.07 20.04 -0.48
N PHE A 261 18.86 20.55 -0.38
CA PHE A 261 18.55 21.98 -0.47
C PHE A 261 18.42 22.57 0.94
N PRO A 262 18.31 23.90 1.08
CA PRO A 262 18.04 24.49 2.39
C PRO A 262 16.82 23.86 3.05
N GLU A 263 16.92 23.58 4.35
CA GLU A 263 15.87 22.91 5.11
C GLU A 263 14.54 23.67 5.04
N ASN A 264 13.45 22.93 4.86
CA ASN A 264 12.10 23.48 4.94
C ASN A 264 11.70 23.62 6.41
N ASP A 265 11.48 24.86 6.84
CA ASP A 265 11.05 25.21 8.19
C ASP A 265 9.53 25.46 8.30
N TRP A 266 8.79 25.02 7.28
CA TRP A 266 7.34 25.25 7.13
C TRP A 266 6.94 26.72 6.97
N SER A 267 7.90 27.64 6.83
CA SER A 267 7.64 29.03 6.50
C SER A 267 7.35 29.22 5.01
N ASP A 268 7.74 28.27 4.17
CA ASP A 268 7.41 28.19 2.76
C ASP A 268 6.06 27.45 2.60
N PRO A 269 4.96 28.16 2.30
CA PRO A 269 3.66 27.52 2.18
C PRO A 269 3.67 26.51 1.02
N ALA A 270 3.65 25.23 1.34
CA ALA A 270 3.55 24.13 0.40
C ALA A 270 4.60 24.21 -0.70
N GLU A 271 5.85 24.44 -0.31
CA GLU A 271 6.97 24.46 -1.23
C GLU A 271 6.78 25.48 -2.38
N ALA A 272 6.05 26.57 -2.09
CA ALA A 272 5.62 27.53 -3.11
C ALA A 272 6.78 28.28 -3.75
N SER A 273 7.85 28.55 -2.98
CA SER A 273 9.03 29.27 -3.48
C SER A 273 10.01 28.39 -4.23
N GLY A 274 10.08 27.09 -3.91
CA GLY A 274 11.12 26.18 -4.39
C GLY A 274 12.51 26.46 -3.84
N LEU A 275 12.64 27.29 -2.81
CA LEU A 275 13.93 27.63 -2.19
C LEU A 275 14.35 26.66 -1.10
N THR A 276 13.43 25.81 -0.62
CA THR A 276 13.69 24.82 0.41
C THR A 276 13.53 23.40 -0.13
N ASP A 277 14.11 22.46 0.59
CA ASP A 277 13.92 21.02 0.34
C ASP A 277 12.47 20.59 0.61
N TYR A 278 12.16 19.33 0.27
CA TYR A 278 10.92 18.69 0.70
C TYR A 278 10.86 18.66 2.23
N PRO A 279 9.72 18.96 2.85
CA PRO A 279 9.54 18.79 4.28
C PRO A 279 9.41 17.31 4.64
N GLU A 280 9.76 16.96 5.88
CA GLU A 280 9.26 15.71 6.46
C GLU A 280 7.73 15.78 6.55
N THR A 281 7.05 14.77 6.02
CA THR A 281 5.61 14.75 5.89
C THR A 281 5.02 13.59 6.69
N PRO A 282 4.40 13.84 7.86
CA PRO A 282 3.58 12.82 8.51
C PRO A 282 2.43 12.42 7.57
N LEU A 283 2.33 11.12 7.25
CA LEU A 283 1.33 10.64 6.31
C LEU A 283 -0.03 10.50 6.98
N VAL A 284 -1.08 10.95 6.31
CA VAL A 284 -2.43 11.02 6.87
C VAL A 284 -3.36 9.98 6.25
N LYS A 285 -4.40 9.64 7.01
CA LYS A 285 -5.51 8.82 6.55
C LYS A 285 -6.71 9.71 6.25
N LEU A 286 -7.38 9.42 5.15
CA LEU A 286 -8.61 10.09 4.75
C LEU A 286 -9.75 9.08 4.66
N ALA A 287 -10.93 9.47 5.08
CA ALA A 287 -12.14 8.66 4.98
C ALA A 287 -13.33 9.50 4.49
N THR A 288 -14.31 8.85 3.87
CA THR A 288 -15.57 9.51 3.55
C THR A 288 -16.35 9.86 4.82
N ALA A 289 -17.13 10.93 4.77
CA ALA A 289 -18.02 11.28 5.87
C ALA A 289 -19.02 10.15 6.17
N GLU A 290 -19.46 9.41 5.14
CA GLU A 290 -20.34 8.25 5.26
C GLU A 290 -19.71 7.16 6.14
N LEU A 291 -18.46 6.78 5.89
CA LEU A 291 -17.76 5.79 6.71
C LEU A 291 -17.60 6.28 8.15
N VAL A 292 -17.15 7.52 8.34
CA VAL A 292 -16.89 8.07 9.69
C VAL A 292 -18.18 8.12 10.53
N GLU A 293 -19.31 8.47 9.91
CA GLU A 293 -20.61 8.60 10.59
C GLU A 293 -21.36 7.27 10.70
N SER A 294 -20.92 6.21 10.03
CA SER A 294 -21.59 4.91 9.97
C SER A 294 -21.65 4.19 11.33
N GLY A 295 -20.65 4.42 12.20
CA GLY A 295 -20.44 3.63 13.41
C GLY A 295 -19.96 2.21 13.15
N SER A 296 -19.54 1.89 11.90
CA SER A 296 -18.99 0.60 11.54
C SER A 296 -17.69 0.31 12.32
N PRO A 297 -17.43 -0.95 12.70
CA PRO A 297 -16.13 -1.37 13.22
C PRO A 297 -14.97 -1.04 12.27
N PHE A 298 -15.20 -1.00 10.97
CA PHE A 298 -14.20 -0.59 9.99
C PHE A 298 -13.76 0.87 10.16
N ALA A 299 -14.68 1.79 10.45
CA ALA A 299 -14.32 3.19 10.74
C ALA A 299 -13.36 3.29 11.94
N THR A 300 -13.61 2.48 12.99
CA THR A 300 -12.74 2.40 14.16
C THR A 300 -11.36 1.84 13.78
N LEU A 301 -11.31 0.74 13.03
CA LEU A 301 -10.06 0.16 12.53
C LEU A 301 -9.25 1.18 11.71
N VAL A 302 -9.87 1.86 10.75
CA VAL A 302 -9.22 2.90 9.94
C VAL A 302 -8.67 4.03 10.83
N SER A 303 -9.44 4.49 11.82
CA SER A 303 -9.00 5.52 12.74
C SER A 303 -7.79 5.09 13.58
N ASN A 304 -7.78 3.85 14.05
CA ASN A 304 -6.74 3.31 14.92
C ASN A 304 -5.50 2.81 14.17
N PHE A 305 -5.61 2.56 12.87
CA PHE A 305 -4.49 2.04 12.07
C PHE A 305 -3.30 2.99 12.19
N GLU A 306 -2.18 2.48 12.72
CA GLU A 306 -0.93 3.22 12.87
C GLU A 306 0.23 2.21 12.90
N TRP A 307 1.20 2.37 12.01
CA TRP A 307 2.38 1.56 11.96
C TRP A 307 3.64 2.39 11.64
N THR A 308 4.77 1.80 11.43
CA THR A 308 6.02 2.52 11.19
C THR A 308 6.49 2.37 9.74
N ASN A 309 7.40 3.25 9.30
CA ASN A 309 8.10 3.09 8.01
C ASN A 309 8.76 1.70 7.89
N ALA A 310 9.27 1.15 9.00
CA ALA A 310 9.88 -0.18 8.99
C ALA A 310 8.87 -1.30 8.75
N ASP A 311 7.66 -1.19 9.31
CA ASP A 311 6.58 -2.16 9.09
C ASP A 311 6.15 -2.16 7.63
N GLN A 312 5.88 -0.98 7.07
CA GLN A 312 5.53 -0.84 5.65
C GLN A 312 6.61 -1.39 4.74
N ASN A 313 7.86 -1.03 4.99
CA ASN A 313 9.00 -1.52 4.21
C ASN A 313 9.17 -3.03 4.29
N ALA A 314 8.87 -3.66 5.43
CA ALA A 314 8.94 -5.12 5.56
C ALA A 314 7.92 -5.83 4.66
N VAL A 315 6.68 -5.36 4.62
CA VAL A 315 5.63 -5.90 3.74
C VAL A 315 5.96 -5.61 2.27
N ALA A 316 6.35 -4.37 1.96
CA ALA A 316 6.75 -3.96 0.61
C ALA A 316 7.92 -4.81 0.07
N ALA A 317 8.94 -5.07 0.91
CA ALA A 317 10.08 -5.91 0.56
C ALA A 317 9.67 -7.35 0.24
N ALA A 318 8.71 -7.92 0.97
CA ALA A 318 8.19 -9.25 0.68
C ALA A 318 7.48 -9.30 -0.68
N ILE A 319 6.68 -8.26 -1.00
CA ILE A 319 6.01 -8.14 -2.30
C ILE A 319 7.03 -8.00 -3.43
N GLU A 320 8.03 -7.14 -3.29
CA GLU A 320 9.13 -6.98 -4.26
C GLU A 320 9.94 -8.27 -4.41
N GLY A 321 10.06 -9.06 -3.34
CA GLY A 321 10.70 -10.38 -3.31
C GLY A 321 9.89 -11.49 -4.01
N GLY A 322 8.67 -11.18 -4.47
CA GLY A 322 7.82 -12.08 -5.26
C GLY A 322 6.67 -12.74 -4.49
N ALA A 323 6.43 -12.36 -3.22
CA ALA A 323 5.21 -12.74 -2.53
C ALA A 323 4.01 -11.98 -3.14
N THR A 324 2.82 -12.55 -3.08
CA THR A 324 1.61 -11.77 -3.37
C THR A 324 1.36 -10.75 -2.25
N PRO A 325 0.66 -9.64 -2.52
CA PRO A 325 0.30 -8.69 -1.46
C PRO A 325 -0.42 -9.35 -0.29
N GLU A 326 -1.31 -10.31 -0.56
CA GLU A 326 -2.05 -11.08 0.46
C GLU A 326 -1.13 -11.96 1.30
N GLU A 327 -0.16 -12.65 0.67
CA GLU A 327 0.82 -13.47 1.40
C GLU A 327 1.70 -12.60 2.29
N ALA A 328 2.22 -11.49 1.78
CA ALA A 328 3.05 -10.57 2.53
C ALA A 328 2.31 -9.92 3.71
N ALA A 329 1.06 -9.52 3.50
CA ALA A 329 0.21 -8.97 4.55
C ALA A 329 -0.12 -10.01 5.62
N ALA A 330 -0.50 -11.24 5.25
CA ALA A 330 -0.82 -12.31 6.18
C ALA A 330 0.37 -12.69 7.06
N ASP A 331 1.57 -12.77 6.49
CA ASP A 331 2.80 -13.05 7.23
C ASP A 331 3.10 -11.94 8.25
N TRP A 332 2.99 -10.67 7.83
CA TRP A 332 3.22 -9.54 8.73
C TRP A 332 2.16 -9.47 9.84
N ILE A 333 0.86 -9.61 9.53
CA ILE A 333 -0.25 -9.62 10.50
C ILE A 333 -0.02 -10.72 11.54
N SER A 334 0.33 -11.93 11.10
CA SER A 334 0.61 -13.07 12.00
C SER A 334 1.78 -12.82 12.94
N ALA A 335 2.81 -12.11 12.49
CA ALA A 335 3.98 -11.77 13.28
C ALA A 335 3.74 -10.56 14.23
N ASN A 336 2.74 -9.73 13.98
CA ASN A 336 2.47 -8.46 14.67
C ASN A 336 1.07 -8.38 15.28
N THR A 337 0.55 -9.49 15.79
CA THR A 337 -0.82 -9.58 16.35
C THR A 337 -1.06 -8.60 17.50
N GLU A 338 -0.05 -8.22 18.27
CA GLU A 338 -0.18 -7.21 19.32
C GLU A 338 -0.52 -5.83 18.74
N THR A 339 0.17 -5.41 17.69
CA THR A 339 -0.10 -4.16 16.98
C THR A 339 -1.48 -4.19 16.34
N VAL A 340 -1.84 -5.29 15.68
CA VAL A 340 -3.16 -5.45 15.06
C VAL A 340 -4.27 -5.39 16.10
N ASN A 341 -4.09 -6.01 17.28
CA ASN A 341 -5.07 -5.93 18.36
C ASN A 341 -5.23 -4.50 18.92
N GLN A 342 -4.19 -3.67 18.89
CA GLN A 342 -4.32 -2.24 19.22
C GLN A 342 -5.22 -1.52 18.21
N TRP A 343 -5.10 -1.84 16.92
CA TRP A 343 -6.00 -1.26 15.91
C TRP A 343 -7.45 -1.73 16.05
N LEU A 344 -7.65 -2.94 16.58
CA LEU A 344 -8.98 -3.52 16.82
C LEU A 344 -9.60 -3.05 18.14
N GLU A 345 -8.92 -2.26 18.96
CA GLU A 345 -9.50 -1.72 20.19
C GLU A 345 -10.79 -0.92 19.91
N GLY A 346 -11.84 -1.23 20.63
CA GLY A 346 -13.16 -0.60 20.46
C GLY A 346 -14.04 -1.19 19.36
N THR A 347 -13.52 -2.12 18.52
CA THR A 347 -14.33 -2.80 17.51
C THR A 347 -15.11 -4.00 18.02
N GLY A 348 -14.72 -4.54 19.19
CA GLY A 348 -15.27 -5.78 19.75
C GLY A 348 -14.63 -7.05 19.21
N ALA A 349 -13.63 -6.94 18.33
CA ALA A 349 -12.88 -8.06 17.75
C ALA A 349 -11.42 -8.10 18.26
N SER A 350 -10.75 -9.23 18.01
CA SER A 350 -9.31 -9.45 18.25
C SER A 350 -8.78 -10.52 17.32
N MET A 351 -7.45 -10.52 17.07
CA MET A 351 -6.75 -11.58 16.33
C MET A 351 -6.27 -12.68 17.26
#